data_acc0badbae51f417bcdfa9ffa894c760
#
_entry.id   acc0badbae51f417bcdfa9ffa894c760
#
_cell.length_a   1.000
_cell.length_b   1.000
_cell.length_c   1.000
_cell.angle_alpha   90.00
_cell.angle_beta   90.00
_cell.angle_gamma   90.00
#
_symmetry.space_group_name_H-M   'P 1'
#
loop_
_entity.id
_entity.type
_entity.pdbx_description
1 polymer ?
#
loop_
_entity_poly.entity_id
_entity_poly.type
_entity_poly.pdbx_seq_one_letter_code
_entity_poly.pdbx_strand_id
1 'polypeptide(L)'
;MTAGSGTVAVTGGSGFIGSNVVDALIDSGRTVRVIDTVEPHRPDVEWLPDADILDVESLLPAVEGTEAVFHLAAMADVNDIYADPARAVALNVQGTVNVLEAGRRTDAGRTVLASTVWVYGSTVGEVVDETTPFTEDLDRHLNITTKISSEFACRDYLNLYDRPFTVLRYGIPYGPRMRETTVMSAFFRRALSGEAITIDGDGMQSRNFVFVEDLAQAHVLALRAEAENQVINVDGPVPVTIRQVAELTAQLAGDVEVSFGPSRPGDLKPQTVRNDKALDVLGWKPEVGIEDGMARSFEWYRANRAQGAS
;
A
#
# COMPACT_ATOMS: atom_id res chain seq x y z
N MET A 1 7.67 0.68 -24.04
CA MET A 1 8.35 0.57 -22.73
C MET A 1 9.66 -0.15 -22.95
N THR A 2 10.80 0.49 -22.74
CA THR A 2 12.10 -0.21 -22.72
C THR A 2 12.11 -1.10 -21.48
N ALA A 3 12.23 -2.42 -21.66
CA ALA A 3 12.42 -3.37 -20.58
C ALA A 3 13.64 -2.93 -19.76
N GLY A 4 13.46 -2.52 -18.51
CA GLY A 4 14.54 -2.18 -17.61
C GLY A 4 15.23 -3.48 -17.16
N SER A 5 16.54 -3.55 -17.27
CA SER A 5 17.34 -4.75 -16.89
C SER A 5 18.01 -4.59 -15.52
N GLY A 6 17.57 -3.64 -14.70
CA GLY A 6 18.18 -3.35 -13.40
C GLY A 6 17.72 -4.29 -12.29
N THR A 7 18.53 -4.38 -11.23
CA THR A 7 18.14 -5.04 -9.98
C THR A 7 17.45 -4.05 -9.07
N VAL A 8 16.36 -4.43 -8.45
CA VAL A 8 15.63 -3.63 -7.45
C VAL A 8 15.50 -4.40 -6.13
N ALA A 9 15.47 -3.70 -5.01
CA ALA A 9 15.16 -4.29 -3.70
C ALA A 9 13.75 -3.89 -3.27
N VAL A 10 13.01 -4.81 -2.64
CA VAL A 10 11.66 -4.58 -2.14
C VAL A 10 11.60 -5.02 -0.67
N THR A 11 11.53 -4.08 0.26
CA THR A 11 11.27 -4.41 1.67
C THR A 11 9.77 -4.63 1.86
N GLY A 12 9.40 -5.65 2.63
CA GLY A 12 7.99 -6.03 2.75
C GLY A 12 7.43 -6.70 1.49
N GLY A 13 8.30 -7.30 0.66
CA GLY A 13 7.95 -7.86 -0.63
C GLY A 13 7.08 -9.12 -0.58
N SER A 14 6.96 -9.77 0.58
CA SER A 14 6.04 -10.91 0.79
C SER A 14 4.67 -10.48 1.33
N GLY A 15 4.50 -9.19 1.69
CA GLY A 15 3.22 -8.64 2.15
C GLY A 15 2.19 -8.47 1.03
N PHE A 16 0.97 -8.04 1.37
CA PHE A 16 -0.12 -7.85 0.43
C PHE A 16 0.28 -6.97 -0.77
N ILE A 17 0.65 -5.71 -0.53
CA ILE A 17 1.03 -4.78 -1.61
C ILE A 17 2.37 -5.23 -2.21
N GLY A 18 3.35 -5.54 -1.36
CA GLY A 18 4.70 -5.90 -1.78
C GLY A 18 4.74 -7.07 -2.76
N SER A 19 3.98 -8.13 -2.52
CA SER A 19 3.95 -9.29 -3.40
C SER A 19 3.39 -8.97 -4.80
N ASN A 20 2.41 -8.07 -4.91
CA ASN A 20 1.89 -7.62 -6.19
C ASN A 20 2.89 -6.67 -6.90
N VAL A 21 3.62 -5.85 -6.14
CA VAL A 21 4.70 -5.00 -6.68
C VAL A 21 5.85 -5.86 -7.20
N VAL A 22 6.23 -6.91 -6.47
CA VAL A 22 7.24 -7.89 -6.92
C VAL A 22 6.83 -8.53 -8.24
N ASP A 23 5.57 -8.99 -8.37
CA ASP A 23 5.06 -9.55 -9.62
C ASP A 23 5.20 -8.55 -10.78
N ALA A 24 4.73 -7.31 -10.60
CA ALA A 24 4.78 -6.29 -11.64
C ALA A 24 6.22 -5.89 -12.02
N LEU A 25 7.15 -5.86 -11.08
CA LEU A 25 8.57 -5.58 -11.33
C LEU A 25 9.22 -6.69 -12.15
N ILE A 26 8.96 -7.96 -11.82
CA ILE A 26 9.44 -9.12 -12.60
C ILE A 26 8.85 -9.08 -14.01
N ASP A 27 7.56 -8.87 -14.15
CA ASP A 27 6.87 -8.81 -15.44
C ASP A 27 7.36 -7.62 -16.31
N SER A 28 7.92 -6.58 -15.68
CA SER A 28 8.60 -5.47 -16.37
C SER A 28 10.06 -5.78 -16.77
N GLY A 29 10.57 -6.98 -16.47
CA GLY A 29 11.91 -7.44 -16.84
C GLY A 29 13.00 -7.14 -15.82
N ARG A 30 12.68 -6.82 -14.59
CA ARG A 30 13.64 -6.54 -13.52
C ARG A 30 13.99 -7.77 -12.70
N THR A 31 15.23 -7.81 -12.20
CA THR A 31 15.63 -8.74 -11.14
C THR A 31 15.21 -8.16 -9.79
N VAL A 32 14.57 -8.96 -8.95
CA VAL A 32 14.03 -8.50 -7.67
C VAL A 32 14.70 -9.20 -6.50
N ARG A 33 15.18 -8.41 -5.53
CA ARG A 33 15.57 -8.85 -4.19
C ARG A 33 14.42 -8.56 -3.23
N VAL A 34 13.96 -9.57 -2.50
CA VAL A 34 12.89 -9.44 -1.50
C VAL A 34 13.50 -9.46 -0.10
N ILE A 35 13.36 -8.34 0.60
CA ILE A 35 13.75 -8.18 2.01
C ILE A 35 12.50 -8.34 2.85
N ASP A 36 12.30 -9.53 3.40
CA ASP A 36 11.13 -9.88 4.20
C ASP A 36 11.44 -11.10 5.10
N THR A 37 10.82 -11.15 6.26
CA THR A 37 10.91 -12.29 7.20
C THR A 37 10.08 -13.49 6.73
N VAL A 38 9.14 -13.28 5.83
CA VAL A 38 8.27 -14.29 5.24
C VAL A 38 8.76 -14.63 3.83
N GLU A 39 8.82 -15.92 3.51
CA GLU A 39 9.20 -16.39 2.17
C GLU A 39 8.24 -15.84 1.11
N PRO A 40 8.76 -15.26 -0.01
CA PRO A 40 7.93 -14.79 -1.10
C PRO A 40 7.24 -15.95 -1.84
N HIS A 41 6.05 -15.68 -2.37
CA HIS A 41 5.31 -16.68 -3.18
C HIS A 41 5.98 -16.98 -4.53
N ARG A 42 6.88 -16.11 -5.00
CA ARG A 42 7.64 -16.25 -6.25
C ARG A 42 8.99 -16.92 -5.99
N PRO A 43 9.30 -18.04 -6.66
CA PRO A 43 10.59 -18.71 -6.50
C PRO A 43 11.74 -18.08 -7.33
N ASP A 44 11.40 -17.17 -8.24
CA ASP A 44 12.33 -16.51 -9.17
C ASP A 44 12.84 -15.15 -8.66
N VAL A 45 12.83 -14.94 -7.35
CA VAL A 45 13.39 -13.77 -6.66
C VAL A 45 14.54 -14.17 -5.74
N GLU A 46 15.43 -13.23 -5.45
CA GLU A 46 16.41 -13.38 -4.39
C GLU A 46 15.77 -13.01 -3.05
N TRP A 47 15.50 -14.00 -2.19
CA TRP A 47 14.95 -13.78 -0.87
C TRP A 47 16.03 -13.58 0.18
N LEU A 48 15.92 -12.51 0.96
CA LEU A 48 16.89 -12.07 1.96
C LEU A 48 16.23 -11.98 3.35
N PRO A 49 15.99 -13.13 4.04
CA PRO A 49 15.28 -13.15 5.33
C PRO A 49 16.09 -12.54 6.48
N ASP A 50 17.41 -12.49 6.35
CA ASP A 50 18.31 -11.99 7.40
C ASP A 50 18.52 -10.47 7.33
N ALA A 51 18.03 -9.81 6.29
CA ALA A 51 18.07 -8.36 6.17
C ALA A 51 16.90 -7.72 6.95
N ASP A 52 17.22 -7.04 8.06
CA ASP A 52 16.24 -6.39 8.95
C ASP A 52 16.26 -4.87 8.75
N ILE A 53 15.09 -4.27 8.49
CA ILE A 53 14.97 -2.81 8.37
C ILE A 53 15.35 -2.06 9.67
N LEU A 54 15.43 -2.74 10.80
CA LEU A 54 15.89 -2.16 12.05
C LEU A 54 17.42 -2.27 12.25
N ASP A 55 18.12 -3.00 11.37
CA ASP A 55 19.57 -3.14 11.38
C ASP A 55 20.15 -2.65 10.03
N VAL A 56 20.70 -1.45 10.03
CA VAL A 56 21.28 -0.84 8.82
C VAL A 56 22.43 -1.66 8.24
N GLU A 57 23.22 -2.34 9.07
CA GLU A 57 24.37 -3.14 8.60
C GLU A 57 23.90 -4.37 7.78
N SER A 58 22.79 -4.99 8.18
CA SER A 58 22.19 -6.11 7.45
C SER A 58 21.57 -5.66 6.12
N LEU A 59 21.15 -4.40 5.99
CA LEU A 59 20.57 -3.84 4.77
C LEU A 59 21.63 -3.52 3.70
N LEU A 60 22.88 -3.21 4.07
CA LEU A 60 23.89 -2.78 3.11
C LEU A 60 24.04 -3.76 1.94
N PRO A 61 24.35 -5.06 2.16
CA PRO A 61 24.49 -6.00 1.05
C PRO A 61 23.18 -6.23 0.29
N ALA A 62 22.03 -6.06 0.95
CA ALA A 62 20.73 -6.28 0.34
C ALA A 62 20.35 -5.21 -0.69
N VAL A 63 20.81 -3.96 -0.51
CA VAL A 63 20.48 -2.84 -1.39
C VAL A 63 21.64 -2.44 -2.31
N GLU A 64 22.85 -2.93 -2.08
CA GLU A 64 24.01 -2.59 -2.91
C GLU A 64 23.79 -2.93 -4.38
N GLY A 65 24.11 -1.98 -5.26
CA GLY A 65 24.01 -2.14 -6.72
C GLY A 65 22.57 -2.17 -7.26
N THR A 66 21.57 -1.80 -6.46
CA THR A 66 20.19 -1.70 -6.94
C THR A 66 19.90 -0.35 -7.59
N GLU A 67 19.08 -0.33 -8.65
CA GLU A 67 18.61 0.89 -9.30
C GLU A 67 17.55 1.63 -8.46
N ALA A 68 16.85 0.89 -7.59
CA ALA A 68 15.90 1.46 -6.63
C ALA A 68 15.65 0.50 -5.45
N VAL A 69 15.24 1.09 -4.33
CA VAL A 69 14.74 0.38 -3.14
C VAL A 69 13.27 0.76 -2.93
N PHE A 70 12.37 -0.20 -3.11
CA PHE A 70 10.94 -0.05 -2.81
C PHE A 70 10.72 -0.35 -1.33
N HIS A 71 10.42 0.68 -0.55
CA HIS A 71 10.23 0.54 0.90
C HIS A 71 8.74 0.42 1.23
N LEU A 72 8.26 -0.84 1.33
CA LEU A 72 6.87 -1.18 1.66
C LEU A 72 6.73 -1.83 3.04
N ALA A 73 7.84 -2.26 3.65
CA ALA A 73 7.82 -2.82 5.00
C ALA A 73 7.32 -1.78 6.00
N ALA A 74 6.25 -2.09 6.71
CA ALA A 74 5.67 -1.23 7.74
C ALA A 74 4.67 -2.02 8.60
N MET A 75 4.49 -1.60 9.84
CA MET A 75 3.31 -1.95 10.62
C MET A 75 2.18 -1.02 10.19
N ALA A 76 1.14 -1.54 9.53
CA ALA A 76 0.08 -0.73 8.93
C ALA A 76 -1.33 -1.10 9.42
N ASP A 77 -1.51 -2.21 10.15
CA ASP A 77 -2.78 -2.51 10.82
C ASP A 77 -2.94 -1.62 12.05
N VAL A 78 -4.08 -0.93 12.14
CA VAL A 78 -4.34 0.04 13.22
C VAL A 78 -4.39 -0.64 14.58
N ASN A 79 -4.92 -1.86 14.67
CA ASN A 79 -4.99 -2.61 15.92
C ASN A 79 -3.61 -3.04 16.40
N ASP A 80 -2.74 -3.50 15.49
CA ASP A 80 -1.35 -3.84 15.81
C ASP A 80 -0.58 -2.62 16.30
N ILE A 81 -0.78 -1.46 15.65
CA ILE A 81 -0.17 -0.19 16.04
C ILE A 81 -0.63 0.25 17.44
N TYR A 82 -1.92 0.08 17.77
CA TYR A 82 -2.42 0.38 19.11
C TYR A 82 -1.93 -0.61 20.16
N ALA A 83 -1.72 -1.86 19.78
CA ALA A 83 -1.18 -2.88 20.68
C ALA A 83 0.31 -2.63 21.00
N ASP A 84 1.10 -2.18 20.02
CA ASP A 84 2.53 -1.88 20.21
C ASP A 84 2.95 -0.61 19.44
N PRO A 85 2.64 0.59 19.97
CA PRO A 85 2.96 1.85 19.32
C PRO A 85 4.47 2.11 19.20
N ALA A 86 5.26 1.64 20.15
CA ALA A 86 6.72 1.79 20.12
C ALA A 86 7.33 0.99 18.97
N ARG A 87 6.89 -0.24 18.79
CA ARG A 87 7.29 -1.09 17.65
C ARG A 87 6.86 -0.48 16.32
N ALA A 88 5.67 0.10 16.25
CA ALA A 88 5.19 0.78 15.06
C ALA A 88 6.10 1.95 14.66
N VAL A 89 6.51 2.80 15.61
CA VAL A 89 7.46 3.89 15.36
C VAL A 89 8.81 3.36 14.92
N ALA A 90 9.32 2.32 15.59
CA ALA A 90 10.59 1.70 15.21
C ALA A 90 10.54 1.17 13.76
N LEU A 91 9.54 0.37 13.41
CA LEU A 91 9.43 -0.20 12.07
C LEU A 91 9.21 0.88 11.01
N ASN A 92 8.26 1.80 11.24
CA ASN A 92 7.83 2.72 10.20
C ASN A 92 8.76 3.92 10.03
N VAL A 93 9.33 4.45 11.13
CA VAL A 93 10.17 5.66 11.08
C VAL A 93 11.65 5.28 11.08
N GLN A 94 12.14 4.56 12.09
CA GLN A 94 13.53 4.15 12.14
C GLN A 94 13.87 3.23 10.97
N GLY A 95 12.99 2.27 10.62
CA GLY A 95 13.16 1.40 9.46
C GLY A 95 13.31 2.20 8.16
N THR A 96 12.49 3.25 7.96
CA THR A 96 12.64 4.15 6.80
C THR A 96 13.99 4.85 6.79
N VAL A 97 14.42 5.40 7.93
CA VAL A 97 15.73 6.06 8.06
C VAL A 97 16.86 5.07 7.76
N ASN A 98 16.79 3.85 8.26
CA ASN A 98 17.79 2.82 8.01
C ASN A 98 17.87 2.42 6.51
N VAL A 99 16.73 2.32 5.82
CA VAL A 99 16.70 2.06 4.36
C VAL A 99 17.33 3.21 3.58
N LEU A 100 17.01 4.46 3.94
CA LEU A 100 17.61 5.65 3.33
C LEU A 100 19.14 5.69 3.59
N GLU A 101 19.56 5.38 4.82
CA GLU A 101 20.97 5.34 5.21
C GLU A 101 21.72 4.21 4.50
N ALA A 102 21.14 3.03 4.39
CA ALA A 102 21.72 1.93 3.62
C ALA A 102 21.92 2.34 2.15
N GLY A 103 20.90 2.95 1.52
CA GLY A 103 21.00 3.48 0.18
C GLY A 103 22.10 4.53 0.02
N ARG A 104 22.24 5.44 0.99
CA ARG A 104 23.32 6.45 1.02
C ARG A 104 24.71 5.82 1.11
N ARG A 105 24.88 4.80 1.95
CA ARG A 105 26.19 4.16 2.20
C ARG A 105 26.63 3.22 1.11
N THR A 106 25.71 2.67 0.33
CA THR A 106 25.97 1.74 -0.79
C THR A 106 25.83 2.39 -2.16
N ASP A 107 25.47 3.67 -2.20
CA ASP A 107 25.13 4.38 -3.43
C ASP A 107 24.05 3.66 -4.27
N ALA A 108 23.13 2.92 -3.61
CA ALA A 108 21.94 2.37 -4.24
C ALA A 108 21.11 3.50 -4.87
N GLY A 109 20.32 3.20 -5.87
CA GLY A 109 19.49 4.20 -6.56
C GLY A 109 18.43 4.86 -5.66
N ARG A 110 17.34 5.36 -6.27
CA ARG A 110 16.30 6.08 -5.51
C ARG A 110 15.54 5.17 -4.55
N THR A 111 15.04 5.75 -3.46
CA THR A 111 14.09 5.11 -2.58
C THR A 111 12.66 5.43 -3.02
N VAL A 112 11.82 4.41 -3.28
CA VAL A 112 10.39 4.55 -3.54
C VAL A 112 9.65 4.20 -2.25
N LEU A 113 9.08 5.22 -1.59
CA LEU A 113 8.42 5.09 -0.29
C LEU A 113 6.91 4.87 -0.44
N ALA A 114 6.39 3.86 0.25
CA ALA A 114 4.97 3.63 0.46
C ALA A 114 4.40 4.59 1.53
N SER A 115 3.56 5.54 1.12
CA SER A 115 2.84 6.47 2.01
C SER A 115 1.32 6.32 1.85
N THR A 116 0.53 7.26 2.34
CA THR A 116 -0.93 7.19 2.33
C THR A 116 -1.56 8.55 2.08
N VAL A 117 -2.72 8.57 1.40
CA VAL A 117 -3.52 9.80 1.23
C VAL A 117 -4.12 10.31 2.56
N TRP A 118 -4.12 9.48 3.60
CA TRP A 118 -4.60 9.89 4.92
C TRP A 118 -3.73 10.96 5.60
N VAL A 119 -2.55 11.27 5.05
CA VAL A 119 -1.70 12.39 5.50
C VAL A 119 -2.39 13.75 5.38
N TYR A 120 -3.43 13.87 4.56
CA TYR A 120 -4.22 15.11 4.42
C TYR A 120 -5.20 15.35 5.56
N GLY A 121 -5.40 14.37 6.46
CA GLY A 121 -6.35 14.50 7.58
C GLY A 121 -7.81 14.39 7.15
N SER A 122 -8.72 14.85 8.00
CA SER A 122 -10.18 14.79 7.77
C SER A 122 -10.74 16.10 7.21
N THR A 123 -10.20 16.61 6.09
CA THR A 123 -10.78 17.76 5.41
C THR A 123 -12.07 17.36 4.69
N VAL A 124 -13.22 17.62 5.36
CA VAL A 124 -14.54 17.18 4.88
C VAL A 124 -14.93 17.94 3.63
N GLY A 125 -15.19 17.19 2.55
CA GLY A 125 -15.75 17.75 1.31
C GLY A 125 -14.78 18.61 0.53
N GLU A 126 -13.49 18.66 0.90
CA GLU A 126 -12.45 19.33 0.15
C GLU A 126 -11.80 18.39 -0.85
N VAL A 127 -11.42 18.93 -1.98
CA VAL A 127 -10.56 18.27 -2.96
C VAL A 127 -9.13 18.51 -2.52
N VAL A 128 -8.35 17.45 -2.33
CA VAL A 128 -6.94 17.51 -1.93
C VAL A 128 -6.02 16.99 -3.03
N ASP A 129 -4.84 17.55 -3.09
CA ASP A 129 -3.74 17.13 -3.97
C ASP A 129 -2.39 17.20 -3.23
N GLU A 130 -1.30 16.94 -3.93
CA GLU A 130 0.04 16.91 -3.35
C GLU A 130 0.54 18.28 -2.86
N THR A 131 -0.13 19.36 -3.22
CA THR A 131 0.17 20.73 -2.73
C THR A 131 -0.56 21.05 -1.43
N THR A 132 -1.56 20.24 -1.05
CA THR A 132 -2.32 20.41 0.18
C THR A 132 -1.41 20.19 1.39
N PRO A 133 -1.30 21.16 2.31
CA PRO A 133 -0.44 21.05 3.47
C PRO A 133 -0.95 19.98 4.44
N PHE A 134 -0.04 19.42 5.22
CA PHE A 134 -0.42 18.58 6.36
C PHE A 134 -1.18 19.42 7.39
N THR A 135 -2.29 18.88 7.88
CA THR A 135 -3.08 19.55 8.92
C THR A 135 -2.72 19.00 10.30
N GLU A 136 -2.98 19.76 11.35
CA GLU A 136 -2.84 19.33 12.76
C GLU A 136 -4.14 18.68 13.29
N ASP A 137 -4.98 18.14 12.39
CA ASP A 137 -6.25 17.55 12.74
C ASP A 137 -6.08 16.40 13.74
N LEU A 138 -6.90 16.43 14.80
CA LEU A 138 -6.81 15.51 15.94
C LEU A 138 -7.32 14.09 15.64
N ASP A 139 -8.00 13.87 14.51
CA ASP A 139 -8.48 12.55 14.10
C ASP A 139 -7.36 11.65 13.53
N ARG A 140 -6.10 12.07 13.67
CA ARG A 140 -4.95 11.29 13.24
C ARG A 140 -4.67 10.14 14.18
N HIS A 141 -4.39 8.99 13.61
CA HIS A 141 -3.79 7.89 14.35
C HIS A 141 -2.30 7.75 14.02
N LEU A 142 -1.56 7.07 14.89
CA LEU A 142 -0.10 6.97 14.84
C LEU A 142 0.46 6.51 13.50
N ASN A 143 -0.28 5.67 12.74
CA ASN A 143 0.14 5.27 11.39
C ASN A 143 0.38 6.49 10.50
N ILE A 144 -0.55 7.44 10.47
CA ILE A 144 -0.44 8.67 9.66
C ILE A 144 0.79 9.47 10.09
N THR A 145 0.97 9.65 11.40
CA THR A 145 2.15 10.35 11.95
C THR A 145 3.45 9.71 11.51
N THR A 146 3.54 8.36 11.54
CA THR A 146 4.76 7.66 11.09
C THR A 146 5.01 7.84 9.59
N LYS A 147 3.98 7.85 8.76
CA LYS A 147 4.11 8.07 7.31
C LYS A 147 4.55 9.50 6.98
N ILE A 148 3.99 10.52 7.66
CA ILE A 148 4.45 11.92 7.53
C ILE A 148 5.93 12.01 7.91
N SER A 149 6.35 11.41 9.03
CA SER A 149 7.75 11.40 9.46
C SER A 149 8.67 10.74 8.43
N SER A 150 8.23 9.63 7.81
CA SER A 150 8.97 8.95 6.75
C SER A 150 9.12 9.80 5.49
N GLU A 151 8.07 10.56 5.09
CA GLU A 151 8.16 11.49 3.96
C GLU A 151 9.12 12.65 4.24
N PHE A 152 9.15 13.17 5.46
CA PHE A 152 10.13 14.18 5.84
C PHE A 152 11.56 13.62 5.82
N ALA A 153 11.77 12.40 6.32
CA ALA A 153 13.08 11.75 6.24
C ALA A 153 13.59 11.64 4.79
N CYS A 154 12.73 11.28 3.82
CA CYS A 154 13.11 11.26 2.41
C CYS A 154 13.58 12.64 1.92
N ARG A 155 12.84 13.71 2.27
CA ARG A 155 13.21 15.09 1.90
C ARG A 155 14.51 15.55 2.56
N ASP A 156 14.72 15.18 3.82
CA ASP A 156 15.96 15.52 4.54
C ASP A 156 17.16 14.79 3.93
N TYR A 157 17.02 13.52 3.53
CA TYR A 157 18.09 12.78 2.85
C TYR A 157 18.41 13.36 1.46
N LEU A 158 17.41 13.84 0.73
CA LEU A 158 17.66 14.59 -0.51
C LEU A 158 18.47 15.88 -0.21
N ASN A 159 18.01 16.69 0.74
CA ASN A 159 18.62 18.00 1.04
C ASN A 159 20.04 17.89 1.62
N LEU A 160 20.29 16.86 2.45
CA LEU A 160 21.58 16.71 3.15
C LEU A 160 22.59 15.88 2.38
N TYR A 161 22.13 14.92 1.59
CA TYR A 161 22.98 13.88 1.00
C TYR A 161 22.74 13.65 -0.49
N ASP A 162 21.89 14.48 -1.13
CA ASP A 162 21.51 14.33 -2.55
C ASP A 162 20.98 12.94 -2.91
N ARG A 163 20.21 12.33 -1.97
CA ARG A 163 19.62 10.99 -2.16
C ARG A 163 18.23 11.09 -2.78
N PRO A 164 18.04 10.62 -4.02
CA PRO A 164 16.75 10.74 -4.71
C PRO A 164 15.69 9.83 -4.09
N PHE A 165 14.45 10.30 -4.14
CA PHE A 165 13.30 9.54 -3.67
C PHE A 165 12.10 9.69 -4.62
N THR A 166 11.11 8.82 -4.43
CA THR A 166 9.73 8.99 -4.90
C THR A 166 8.79 8.55 -3.78
N VAL A 167 7.80 9.35 -3.46
CA VAL A 167 6.76 8.97 -2.48
C VAL A 167 5.47 8.70 -3.25
N LEU A 168 4.88 7.52 -3.02
CA LEU A 168 3.55 7.18 -3.52
C LEU A 168 2.57 7.18 -2.34
N ARG A 169 1.59 8.09 -2.35
CA ARG A 169 0.50 8.17 -1.37
C ARG A 169 -0.68 7.36 -1.86
N TYR A 170 -0.95 6.25 -1.19
CA TYR A 170 -2.01 5.32 -1.59
C TYR A 170 -3.37 5.69 -1.02
N GLY A 171 -4.43 5.42 -1.79
CA GLY A 171 -5.77 5.19 -1.28
C GLY A 171 -5.87 3.89 -0.48
N ILE A 172 -7.04 3.26 -0.47
CA ILE A 172 -7.24 1.96 0.18
C ILE A 172 -7.01 0.84 -0.84
N PRO A 173 -5.88 0.10 -0.75
CA PRO A 173 -5.63 -0.98 -1.67
C PRO A 173 -6.52 -2.18 -1.36
N TYR A 174 -7.01 -2.85 -2.40
CA TYR A 174 -7.75 -4.10 -2.32
C TYR A 174 -7.35 -5.02 -3.48
N GLY A 175 -7.59 -6.32 -3.33
CA GLY A 175 -7.26 -7.27 -4.38
C GLY A 175 -6.84 -8.64 -3.85
N PRO A 176 -6.31 -9.50 -4.72
CA PRO A 176 -5.70 -10.77 -4.33
C PRO A 176 -4.62 -10.60 -3.26
N ARG A 177 -4.58 -11.53 -2.30
CA ARG A 177 -3.63 -11.53 -1.17
C ARG A 177 -3.84 -10.41 -0.13
N MET A 178 -4.96 -9.65 -0.19
CA MET A 178 -5.23 -8.64 0.85
C MET A 178 -5.40 -9.31 2.22
N ARG A 179 -5.12 -8.52 3.28
CA ARG A 179 -5.15 -9.02 4.66
C ARG A 179 -6.54 -9.46 5.09
N GLU A 180 -6.62 -10.47 5.94
CA GLU A 180 -7.86 -10.98 6.52
C GLU A 180 -8.62 -9.98 7.41
N THR A 181 -7.94 -8.90 7.84
CA THR A 181 -8.49 -7.84 8.70
C THR A 181 -9.21 -6.73 7.94
N THR A 182 -9.18 -6.74 6.60
CA THR A 182 -9.88 -5.71 5.79
C THR A 182 -11.40 -5.95 5.75
N VAL A 183 -12.17 -4.89 5.53
CA VAL A 183 -13.64 -4.99 5.40
C VAL A 183 -14.05 -5.92 4.25
N MET A 184 -13.35 -5.85 3.11
CA MET A 184 -13.66 -6.70 1.95
C MET A 184 -13.37 -8.18 2.25
N SER A 185 -12.22 -8.50 2.84
CA SER A 185 -11.88 -9.89 3.20
C SER A 185 -12.86 -10.44 4.24
N ALA A 186 -13.28 -9.61 5.21
CA ALA A 186 -14.30 -10.01 6.19
C ALA A 186 -15.64 -10.34 5.51
N PHE A 187 -16.07 -9.53 4.54
CA PHE A 187 -17.28 -9.78 3.78
C PHE A 187 -17.17 -11.04 2.90
N PHE A 188 -16.04 -11.20 2.19
CA PHE A 188 -15.77 -12.40 1.38
C PHE A 188 -15.82 -13.68 2.22
N ARG A 189 -15.17 -13.67 3.40
CA ARG A 189 -15.15 -14.82 4.30
C ARG A 189 -16.56 -15.20 4.76
N ARG A 190 -17.37 -14.24 5.21
CA ARG A 190 -18.75 -14.48 5.62
C ARG A 190 -19.58 -15.01 4.48
N ALA A 191 -19.53 -14.37 3.33
CA ALA A 191 -20.28 -14.76 2.14
C ALA A 191 -19.93 -16.19 1.69
N LEU A 192 -18.63 -16.51 1.64
CA LEU A 192 -18.15 -17.85 1.29
C LEU A 192 -18.52 -18.94 2.34
N SER A 193 -18.84 -18.53 3.58
CA SER A 193 -19.35 -19.44 4.62
C SER A 193 -20.87 -19.56 4.61
N GLY A 194 -21.57 -18.85 3.71
CA GLY A 194 -23.04 -18.79 3.69
C GLY A 194 -23.63 -17.98 4.85
N GLU A 195 -22.80 -17.15 5.52
CA GLU A 195 -23.23 -16.28 6.61
C GLU A 195 -23.68 -14.93 6.07
N ALA A 196 -24.67 -14.30 6.72
CA ALA A 196 -25.11 -12.95 6.39
C ALA A 196 -23.96 -11.94 6.53
N ILE A 197 -23.83 -11.03 5.57
CA ILE A 197 -22.91 -9.91 5.62
C ILE A 197 -23.52 -8.85 6.53
N THR A 198 -22.83 -8.48 7.61
CA THR A 198 -23.30 -7.42 8.52
C THR A 198 -22.47 -6.15 8.30
N ILE A 199 -23.16 -5.05 8.01
CA ILE A 199 -22.57 -3.71 7.86
C ILE A 199 -22.78 -2.95 9.17
N ASP A 200 -21.72 -2.32 9.70
CA ASP A 200 -21.85 -1.43 10.84
C ASP A 200 -22.41 -0.08 10.38
N GLY A 201 -23.51 0.38 11.00
CA GLY A 201 -24.25 1.57 10.60
C GLY A 201 -25.08 1.37 9.33
N ASP A 202 -25.27 2.45 8.55
CA ASP A 202 -26.05 2.44 7.31
C ASP A 202 -25.23 2.06 6.06
N GLY A 203 -23.90 1.92 6.21
CA GLY A 203 -22.96 1.60 5.15
C GLY A 203 -22.75 2.73 4.13
N MET A 204 -23.22 3.96 4.40
CA MET A 204 -23.06 5.09 3.48
C MET A 204 -21.68 5.75 3.51
N GLN A 205 -20.82 5.37 4.50
CA GLN A 205 -19.43 5.81 4.50
C GLN A 205 -18.74 5.31 3.23
N SER A 206 -18.14 6.21 2.49
CA SER A 206 -17.44 5.91 1.24
C SER A 206 -15.93 5.95 1.40
N ARG A 207 -15.25 5.22 0.52
CA ARG A 207 -13.79 5.15 0.44
C ARG A 207 -13.37 5.06 -1.02
N ASN A 208 -12.19 5.58 -1.33
CA ASN A 208 -11.57 5.35 -2.63
C ASN A 208 -10.72 4.09 -2.54
N PHE A 209 -11.18 3.05 -3.23
CA PHE A 209 -10.47 1.78 -3.29
C PHE A 209 -9.63 1.72 -4.57
N VAL A 210 -8.34 1.42 -4.43
CA VAL A 210 -7.42 1.22 -5.56
C VAL A 210 -7.11 -0.27 -5.71
N PHE A 211 -7.29 -0.80 -6.91
CA PHE A 211 -6.97 -2.20 -7.16
C PHE A 211 -5.47 -2.43 -7.08
N VAL A 212 -5.05 -3.49 -6.41
CA VAL A 212 -3.64 -3.71 -6.05
C VAL A 212 -2.71 -3.84 -7.25
N GLU A 213 -3.20 -4.35 -8.39
CA GLU A 213 -2.39 -4.43 -9.60
C GLU A 213 -2.21 -3.06 -10.27
N ASP A 214 -3.22 -2.17 -10.24
CA ASP A 214 -3.05 -0.77 -10.66
C ASP A 214 -2.03 -0.07 -9.78
N LEU A 215 -2.09 -0.30 -8.46
CA LEU A 215 -1.11 0.22 -7.52
C LEU A 215 0.30 -0.32 -7.81
N ALA A 216 0.43 -1.61 -8.10
CA ALA A 216 1.72 -2.22 -8.47
C ALA A 216 2.29 -1.60 -9.76
N GLN A 217 1.46 -1.30 -10.75
CA GLN A 217 1.87 -0.58 -11.95
C GLN A 217 2.39 0.82 -11.64
N ALA A 218 1.79 1.55 -10.69
CA ALA A 218 2.32 2.84 -10.27
C ALA A 218 3.75 2.74 -9.72
N HIS A 219 4.09 1.65 -9.02
CA HIS A 219 5.46 1.39 -8.54
C HIS A 219 6.44 1.17 -9.70
N VAL A 220 6.08 0.39 -10.71
CA VAL A 220 6.91 0.21 -11.91
C VAL A 220 7.15 1.53 -12.60
N LEU A 221 6.09 2.34 -12.74
CA LEU A 221 6.17 3.66 -13.38
C LEU A 221 6.95 4.69 -12.54
N ALA A 222 7.02 4.52 -11.22
CA ALA A 222 7.81 5.36 -10.34
C ALA A 222 9.34 5.26 -10.58
N LEU A 223 9.80 4.31 -11.40
CA LEU A 223 11.19 4.23 -11.84
C LEU A 223 11.53 5.19 -12.97
N ARG A 224 10.54 5.85 -13.58
CA ARG A 224 10.78 6.88 -14.60
C ARG A 224 11.57 8.06 -14.02
N ALA A 225 12.37 8.73 -14.86
CA ALA A 225 13.15 9.90 -14.43
C ALA A 225 12.24 11.04 -13.94
N GLU A 226 11.07 11.21 -14.54
CA GLU A 226 10.09 12.25 -14.21
C GLU A 226 9.53 12.09 -12.79
N ALA A 227 9.57 10.88 -12.23
CA ALA A 227 9.10 10.57 -10.88
C ALA A 227 10.14 10.89 -9.80
N GLU A 228 11.37 11.25 -10.18
CA GLU A 228 12.43 11.54 -9.24
C GLU A 228 12.11 12.78 -8.40
N ASN A 229 12.29 12.64 -7.08
CA ASN A 229 12.01 13.68 -6.09
C ASN A 229 10.55 14.16 -6.10
N GLN A 230 9.62 13.29 -6.48
CA GLN A 230 8.21 13.58 -6.50
C GLN A 230 7.46 12.89 -5.36
N VAL A 231 6.41 13.56 -4.89
CA VAL A 231 5.32 12.98 -4.09
C VAL A 231 4.10 12.88 -5.00
N ILE A 232 3.47 11.71 -5.08
CA ILE A 232 2.43 11.42 -6.07
C ILE A 232 1.30 10.65 -5.39
N ASN A 233 0.06 11.15 -5.54
CA ASN A 233 -1.13 10.43 -5.11
C ASN A 233 -1.46 9.29 -6.08
N VAL A 234 -1.81 8.14 -5.52
CA VAL A 234 -2.21 6.93 -6.25
C VAL A 234 -3.48 6.39 -5.60
N ASP A 235 -4.62 6.97 -5.95
CA ASP A 235 -5.91 6.69 -5.32
C ASP A 235 -6.89 6.05 -6.31
N GLY A 236 -7.97 5.47 -5.79
CA GLY A 236 -9.01 4.84 -6.58
C GLY A 236 -9.76 5.82 -7.50
N PRO A 237 -10.47 5.31 -8.52
CA PRO A 237 -11.07 6.16 -9.55
C PRO A 237 -12.28 6.95 -9.03
N VAL A 238 -13.04 6.37 -8.12
CA VAL A 238 -14.28 6.96 -7.57
C VAL A 238 -14.52 6.49 -6.14
N PRO A 239 -15.22 7.29 -5.31
CA PRO A 239 -15.67 6.84 -3.99
C PRO A 239 -16.68 5.69 -4.11
N VAL A 240 -16.51 4.66 -3.29
CA VAL A 240 -17.40 3.49 -3.19
C VAL A 240 -17.87 3.36 -1.76
N THR A 241 -19.18 3.18 -1.54
CA THR A 241 -19.74 3.00 -0.20
C THR A 241 -19.51 1.57 0.31
N ILE A 242 -19.43 1.41 1.64
CA ILE A 242 -19.34 0.08 2.26
C ILE A 242 -20.59 -0.76 1.94
N ARG A 243 -21.74 -0.12 1.77
CA ARG A 243 -22.97 -0.77 1.29
C ARG A 243 -22.78 -1.37 -0.09
N GLN A 244 -22.24 -0.62 -1.07
CA GLN A 244 -21.94 -1.12 -2.41
C GLN A 244 -20.98 -2.32 -2.38
N VAL A 245 -19.94 -2.26 -1.53
CA VAL A 245 -18.99 -3.37 -1.33
C VAL A 245 -19.71 -4.63 -0.82
N ALA A 246 -20.62 -4.48 0.17
CA ALA A 246 -21.38 -5.60 0.71
C ALA A 246 -22.35 -6.19 -0.32
N GLU A 247 -23.10 -5.34 -1.04
CA GLU A 247 -24.06 -5.76 -2.06
C GLU A 247 -23.37 -6.49 -3.23
N LEU A 248 -22.22 -5.97 -3.71
CA LEU A 248 -21.40 -6.65 -4.73
C LEU A 248 -20.89 -8.00 -4.22
N THR A 249 -20.43 -8.05 -2.95
CA THR A 249 -19.99 -9.33 -2.37
C THR A 249 -21.12 -10.34 -2.30
N ALA A 250 -22.31 -9.91 -1.89
CA ALA A 250 -23.49 -10.78 -1.81
C ALA A 250 -23.87 -11.36 -3.18
N GLN A 251 -23.87 -10.53 -4.22
CA GLN A 251 -24.12 -10.95 -5.61
C GLN A 251 -23.10 -11.97 -6.10
N LEU A 252 -21.79 -11.73 -5.85
CA LEU A 252 -20.71 -12.64 -6.23
C LEU A 252 -20.81 -14.01 -5.53
N ALA A 253 -21.35 -14.04 -4.34
CA ALA A 253 -21.52 -15.27 -3.54
C ALA A 253 -22.83 -16.04 -3.80
N GLY A 254 -23.76 -15.50 -4.60
CA GLY A 254 -25.07 -16.11 -4.88
C GLY A 254 -26.17 -15.60 -3.96
N ASP A 255 -26.25 -14.29 -3.78
CA ASP A 255 -27.32 -13.57 -3.07
C ASP A 255 -27.39 -13.88 -1.55
N VAL A 256 -26.25 -13.79 -0.89
CA VAL A 256 -26.15 -13.85 0.58
C VAL A 256 -26.85 -12.64 1.21
N GLU A 257 -27.53 -12.84 2.32
CA GLU A 257 -28.24 -11.78 3.05
C GLU A 257 -27.28 -10.67 3.50
N VAL A 258 -27.69 -9.40 3.31
CA VAL A 258 -26.99 -8.21 3.83
C VAL A 258 -27.84 -7.60 4.96
N SER A 259 -27.26 -7.45 6.14
CA SER A 259 -27.87 -6.89 7.34
C SER A 259 -27.13 -5.68 7.85
N PHE A 260 -27.76 -4.88 8.72
CA PHE A 260 -27.20 -3.66 9.26
C PHE A 260 -27.13 -3.75 10.79
N GLY A 261 -25.96 -3.40 11.35
CA GLY A 261 -25.69 -3.33 12.78
C GLY A 261 -25.62 -1.91 13.31
N PRO A 262 -25.28 -1.73 14.60
CA PRO A 262 -25.05 -0.41 15.17
C PRO A 262 -23.85 0.28 14.50
N SER A 263 -23.91 1.61 14.39
CA SER A 263 -22.81 2.42 13.85
C SER A 263 -21.59 2.41 14.78
N ARG A 264 -20.39 2.41 14.18
CA ARG A 264 -19.13 2.55 14.93
C ARG A 264 -18.80 4.03 15.14
N PRO A 265 -18.30 4.42 16.34
CA PRO A 265 -17.71 5.74 16.53
C PRO A 265 -16.41 5.86 15.72
N GLY A 266 -16.12 7.03 15.15
CA GLY A 266 -14.81 7.35 14.57
C GLY A 266 -14.60 7.00 13.09
N ASP A 267 -15.68 6.86 12.31
CA ASP A 267 -15.56 6.75 10.86
C ASP A 267 -14.97 8.03 10.25
N LEU A 268 -13.85 7.89 9.57
CA LEU A 268 -13.21 9.00 8.84
C LEU A 268 -14.12 9.47 7.69
N LYS A 269 -14.23 10.79 7.55
CA LYS A 269 -15.04 11.39 6.51
C LYS A 269 -14.37 11.21 5.14
N PRO A 270 -15.13 11.00 4.06
CA PRO A 270 -14.56 10.83 2.74
C PRO A 270 -13.91 12.12 2.24
N GLN A 271 -12.77 11.98 1.58
CA GLN A 271 -12.08 13.05 0.85
C GLN A 271 -12.09 12.73 -0.64
N THR A 272 -12.03 13.77 -1.47
CA THR A 272 -11.71 13.61 -2.89
C THR A 272 -10.22 13.88 -3.10
N VAL A 273 -9.47 12.85 -3.42
CA VAL A 273 -8.03 12.95 -3.72
C VAL A 273 -7.85 13.03 -5.23
N ARG A 274 -7.08 14.01 -5.71
CA ARG A 274 -6.76 14.16 -7.13
C ARG A 274 -5.56 13.29 -7.52
N ASN A 275 -5.67 12.62 -8.66
CA ASN A 275 -4.61 11.80 -9.28
C ASN A 275 -4.00 12.47 -10.51
N ASP A 276 -4.27 13.77 -10.77
CA ASP A 276 -3.82 14.44 -11.99
C ASP A 276 -2.30 14.36 -12.15
N LYS A 277 -1.56 14.52 -11.05
CA LYS A 277 -0.11 14.41 -11.05
C LYS A 277 0.38 13.01 -11.40
N ALA A 278 -0.31 11.96 -10.98
CA ALA A 278 0.04 10.59 -11.37
C ALA A 278 -0.11 10.41 -12.89
N LEU A 279 -1.14 10.98 -13.49
CA LEU A 279 -1.31 10.95 -14.94
C LEU A 279 -0.19 11.74 -15.64
N ASP A 280 0.10 12.96 -15.18
CA ASP A 280 1.08 13.85 -15.82
C ASP A 280 2.52 13.33 -15.71
N VAL A 281 2.91 12.81 -14.54
CA VAL A 281 4.29 12.39 -14.22
C VAL A 281 4.54 10.94 -14.60
N LEU A 282 3.62 10.05 -14.25
CA LEU A 282 3.78 8.61 -14.46
C LEU A 282 3.08 8.11 -15.73
N GLY A 283 2.11 8.86 -16.28
CA GLY A 283 1.16 8.34 -17.25
C GLY A 283 0.21 7.31 -16.64
N TRP A 284 0.03 7.35 -15.32
CA TRP A 284 -0.77 6.39 -14.56
C TRP A 284 -2.18 6.91 -14.30
N LYS A 285 -3.13 6.03 -14.40
CA LYS A 285 -4.50 6.18 -13.89
C LYS A 285 -4.99 4.81 -13.42
N PRO A 286 -5.92 4.75 -12.46
CA PRO A 286 -6.56 3.49 -12.10
C PRO A 286 -7.41 2.99 -13.29
N GLU A 287 -7.22 1.73 -13.69
CA GLU A 287 -7.90 1.14 -14.85
C GLU A 287 -8.97 0.13 -14.44
N VAL A 288 -8.81 -0.49 -13.25
CA VAL A 288 -9.72 -1.53 -12.77
C VAL A 288 -10.86 -0.90 -11.96
N GLY A 289 -12.09 -1.04 -12.45
CA GLY A 289 -13.31 -0.64 -11.73
C GLY A 289 -13.59 -1.55 -10.53
N ILE A 290 -14.44 -1.07 -9.61
CA ILE A 290 -14.71 -1.80 -8.35
C ILE A 290 -15.36 -3.18 -8.61
N GLU A 291 -16.26 -3.28 -9.58
CA GLU A 291 -16.97 -4.53 -9.91
C GLU A 291 -15.99 -5.61 -10.40
N ASP A 292 -15.12 -5.26 -11.36
CA ASP A 292 -14.12 -6.20 -11.90
C ASP A 292 -13.08 -6.57 -10.84
N GLY A 293 -12.54 -5.57 -10.13
CA GLY A 293 -11.56 -5.81 -9.09
C GLY A 293 -12.09 -6.67 -7.94
N MET A 294 -13.37 -6.48 -7.53
CA MET A 294 -14.01 -7.32 -6.52
C MET A 294 -14.27 -8.74 -7.04
N ALA A 295 -14.70 -8.91 -8.28
CA ALA A 295 -14.89 -10.24 -8.88
C ALA A 295 -13.57 -11.03 -8.90
N ARG A 296 -12.47 -10.41 -9.36
CA ARG A 296 -11.12 -11.01 -9.38
C ARG A 296 -10.62 -11.35 -7.96
N SER A 297 -10.85 -10.45 -7.01
CA SER A 297 -10.49 -10.67 -5.61
C SER A 297 -11.26 -11.82 -4.98
N PHE A 298 -12.59 -11.85 -5.20
CA PHE A 298 -13.48 -12.90 -4.67
C PHE A 298 -13.11 -14.28 -5.21
N GLU A 299 -12.83 -14.39 -6.51
CA GLU A 299 -12.38 -15.62 -7.15
C GLU A 299 -11.05 -16.11 -6.55
N TRP A 300 -10.11 -15.20 -6.34
CA TRP A 300 -8.85 -15.54 -5.69
C TRP A 300 -9.08 -16.09 -4.27
N TYR A 301 -9.92 -15.42 -3.47
CA TYR A 301 -10.28 -15.88 -2.12
C TYR A 301 -10.97 -17.23 -2.13
N ARG A 302 -11.89 -17.44 -3.06
CA ARG A 302 -12.59 -18.71 -3.22
C ARG A 302 -11.62 -19.86 -3.54
N ALA A 303 -10.67 -19.62 -4.45
CA ALA A 303 -9.69 -20.63 -4.86
C ALA A 303 -8.67 -20.95 -3.76
N ASN A 304 -8.30 -19.97 -2.91
CA ASN A 304 -7.25 -20.12 -1.92
C ASN A 304 -7.77 -20.41 -0.50
N ARG A 305 -9.08 -20.41 -0.28
CA ARG A 305 -9.70 -20.69 1.03
C ARG A 305 -9.30 -22.05 1.63
N ALA A 306 -9.09 -23.04 0.79
CA ALA A 306 -8.75 -24.39 1.22
C ALA A 306 -7.28 -24.51 1.72
N GLN A 307 -6.43 -23.55 1.40
CA GLN A 307 -5.00 -23.56 1.77
C GLN A 307 -4.73 -22.91 3.14
N GLY A 308 -5.65 -22.08 3.66
CA GLY A 308 -5.53 -21.38 4.95
C GLY A 308 -6.24 -22.09 6.13
N ALA A 309 -6.80 -23.28 5.94
CA ALA A 309 -7.50 -24.06 6.96
C ALA A 309 -6.66 -25.25 7.49
N SER A 310 -5.33 -25.16 7.39
CA SER A 310 -4.40 -26.18 7.94
C SER A 310 -3.48 -25.57 8.98
#